data_6423d9faa03248f4460fae493bdb9864
#
_entry.id   6423d9faa03248f4460fae493bdb9864
#
_cell.length_a   1.000
_cell.length_b   1.000
_cell.length_c   1.000
_cell.angle_alpha   90.00
_cell.angle_beta   90.00
_cell.angle_gamma   90.00
#
_symmetry.space_group_name_H-M   'P 1'
#
loop_
_entity.id
_entity.type
_entity.pdbx_description
1 polymer ?
#
loop_
_entity_poly.entity_id
_entity_poly.type
_entity_poly.pdbx_seq_one_letter_code
_entity_poly.pdbx_strand_id
1 'polypeptide(L)'
;MVLLMQPPLVSLVSILFTTFYICATAYFVHQQGQRLAQARKEIETEQAKAARLARNLAKYLSPQVWESIFTGKRSVRLETQRKRLTVFFSDIKGFTELAEELEAEALTDLLNNYLNEMSKIALKYGGTIDKFVGDCVMVFFGDPSSQGAKKDAVAAVSMAIAMRKHMKVLRQQWRAQGITKPMEIRMGINTGYCTVGNFGADTRMDYTIIGREVNLASR
;
A
#
# COMPACT_ATOMS: atom_id res chain seq x y z
N MET A 1 -21.15 -3.22 87.76
CA MET A 1 -21.13 -2.85 86.32
C MET A 1 -19.80 -2.13 86.09
N VAL A 2 -18.79 -2.85 85.70
CA VAL A 2 -17.46 -2.33 85.48
C VAL A 2 -17.38 -1.94 84.01
N LEU A 3 -17.46 -0.65 83.71
CA LEU A 3 -17.12 -0.11 82.39
C LEU A 3 -15.58 -0.22 82.26
N LEU A 4 -15.11 -1.19 81.50
CA LEU A 4 -13.74 -1.26 81.00
C LEU A 4 -13.56 -0.09 79.99
N MET A 5 -13.08 1.05 80.45
CA MET A 5 -12.54 2.10 79.60
C MET A 5 -11.30 1.54 78.92
N GLN A 6 -11.41 1.24 77.66
CA GLN A 6 -10.24 0.95 76.85
C GLN A 6 -9.29 2.18 76.88
N PRO A 7 -7.98 1.97 77.09
CA PRO A 7 -7.06 3.10 77.21
C PRO A 7 -7.03 3.85 75.85
N PRO A 8 -7.00 5.20 75.88
CA PRO A 8 -7.01 6.05 74.65
C PRO A 8 -5.84 5.76 73.70
N LEU A 9 -4.80 5.14 74.17
CA LEU A 9 -3.65 4.66 73.39
C LEU A 9 -4.02 3.62 72.31
N VAL A 10 -4.93 2.66 72.61
CA VAL A 10 -5.32 1.63 71.65
C VAL A 10 -6.13 2.21 70.50
N SER A 11 -6.96 3.23 70.75
CA SER A 11 -7.71 3.89 69.67
C SER A 11 -6.82 4.75 68.78
N LEU A 12 -5.81 5.41 69.34
CA LEU A 12 -4.85 6.22 68.59
C LEU A 12 -3.94 5.35 67.67
N VAL A 13 -3.46 4.22 68.16
CA VAL A 13 -2.67 3.23 67.36
C VAL A 13 -3.51 2.67 66.21
N SER A 14 -4.79 2.36 66.42
CA SER A 14 -5.69 1.86 65.42
C SER A 14 -5.93 2.89 64.30
N ILE A 15 -6.13 4.14 64.67
CA ILE A 15 -6.31 5.25 63.71
C ILE A 15 -5.04 5.46 62.85
N LEU A 16 -3.86 5.45 63.49
CA LEU A 16 -2.57 5.56 62.77
C LEU A 16 -2.35 4.42 61.80
N PHE A 17 -2.69 3.20 62.22
CA PHE A 17 -2.55 2.01 61.36
C PHE A 17 -3.50 2.05 60.15
N THR A 18 -4.76 2.46 60.37
CA THR A 18 -5.73 2.57 59.26
C THR A 18 -5.39 3.70 58.28
N THR A 19 -4.94 4.88 58.80
CA THR A 19 -4.46 5.97 57.93
C THR A 19 -3.22 5.58 57.12
N PHE A 20 -2.26 4.92 57.75
CA PHE A 20 -1.07 4.41 57.06
C PHE A 20 -1.44 3.39 55.96
N TYR A 21 -2.35 2.43 56.24
CA TYR A 21 -2.84 1.47 55.28
C TYR A 21 -3.54 2.13 54.09
N ILE A 22 -4.40 3.13 54.35
CA ILE A 22 -5.09 3.89 53.28
C ILE A 22 -4.08 4.68 52.43
N CYS A 23 -3.11 5.35 53.06
CA CYS A 23 -2.08 6.08 52.32
C CYS A 23 -1.18 5.13 51.46
N ALA A 24 -0.79 4.00 52.03
CA ALA A 24 0.03 3.00 51.32
C ALA A 24 -0.70 2.41 50.15
N THR A 25 -1.99 2.05 50.31
CA THR A 25 -2.81 1.53 49.21
C THR A 25 -3.06 2.58 48.12
N ALA A 26 -3.37 3.83 48.51
CA ALA A 26 -3.53 4.95 47.59
C ALA A 26 -2.24 5.21 46.78
N TYR A 27 -1.09 5.23 47.44
CA TYR A 27 0.21 5.36 46.78
C TYR A 27 0.48 4.23 45.81
N PHE A 28 0.22 2.95 46.21
CA PHE A 28 0.38 1.82 45.36
C PHE A 28 -0.53 1.85 44.12
N VAL A 29 -1.82 2.18 44.31
CA VAL A 29 -2.78 2.34 43.21
C VAL A 29 -2.35 3.45 42.23
N HIS A 30 -1.90 4.61 42.79
CA HIS A 30 -1.37 5.70 41.99
C HIS A 30 -0.16 5.29 41.16
N GLN A 31 0.80 4.59 41.77
CA GLN A 31 1.99 4.08 41.08
C GLN A 31 1.65 3.08 39.98
N GLN A 32 0.71 2.17 40.23
CA GLN A 32 0.21 1.24 39.20
C GLN A 32 -0.49 1.98 38.07
N GLY A 33 -1.28 2.99 38.37
CA GLY A 33 -1.92 3.84 37.36
C GLY A 33 -0.91 4.54 36.46
N GLN A 34 0.17 5.09 37.03
CA GLN A 34 1.24 5.71 36.24
C GLN A 34 1.97 4.71 35.35
N ARG A 35 2.29 3.50 35.87
CA ARG A 35 2.92 2.43 35.08
C ARG A 35 2.04 1.99 33.90
N LEU A 36 0.74 1.81 34.15
CA LEU A 36 -0.23 1.46 33.09
C LEU A 36 -0.36 2.55 32.04
N ALA A 37 -0.39 3.82 32.45
CA ALA A 37 -0.45 4.95 31.53
C ALA A 37 0.82 5.04 30.67
N GLN A 38 1.99 4.80 31.25
CA GLN A 38 3.26 4.78 30.55
C GLN A 38 3.32 3.62 29.56
N ALA A 39 2.96 2.39 29.99
CA ALA A 39 2.92 1.21 29.12
C ALA A 39 1.95 1.40 27.94
N ARG A 40 0.77 2.00 28.18
CA ARG A 40 -0.17 2.34 27.11
C ARG A 40 0.44 3.29 26.09
N LYS A 41 1.09 4.35 26.56
CA LYS A 41 1.75 5.32 25.70
C LYS A 41 2.87 4.69 24.85
N GLU A 42 3.64 3.79 25.43
CA GLU A 42 4.67 3.03 24.72
C GLU A 42 4.05 2.15 23.63
N ILE A 43 2.99 1.40 23.95
CA ILE A 43 2.26 0.57 22.96
C ILE A 43 1.71 1.43 21.82
N GLU A 44 1.05 2.56 22.13
CA GLU A 44 0.51 3.47 21.12
C GLU A 44 1.60 4.03 20.20
N THR A 45 2.76 4.39 20.76
CA THR A 45 3.89 4.88 19.96
C THR A 45 4.46 3.80 19.05
N GLU A 46 4.63 2.57 19.52
CA GLU A 46 5.09 1.45 18.71
C GLU A 46 4.09 1.06 17.62
N GLN A 47 2.79 1.05 17.94
CA GLN A 47 1.73 0.84 16.95
C GLN A 47 1.73 1.93 15.86
N ALA A 48 1.91 3.20 16.26
CA ALA A 48 1.99 4.30 15.30
C ALA A 48 3.23 4.18 14.39
N LYS A 49 4.39 3.77 14.93
CA LYS A 49 5.60 3.50 14.14
C LYS A 49 5.38 2.33 13.17
N ALA A 50 4.83 1.22 13.63
CA ALA A 50 4.53 0.06 12.80
C ALA A 50 3.54 0.40 11.68
N ALA A 51 2.47 1.14 11.98
CA ALA A 51 1.51 1.60 10.99
C ALA A 51 2.12 2.57 9.96
N ARG A 52 3.06 3.43 10.37
CA ARG A 52 3.79 4.32 9.46
C ARG A 52 4.70 3.52 8.54
N LEU A 53 5.45 2.55 9.07
CA LEU A 53 6.31 1.67 8.29
C LEU A 53 5.50 0.86 7.28
N ALA A 54 4.39 0.25 7.72
CA ALA A 54 3.49 -0.49 6.86
C ALA A 54 2.95 0.36 5.70
N ARG A 55 2.51 1.61 5.96
CA ARG A 55 2.08 2.55 4.91
C ARG A 55 3.19 2.91 3.92
N ASN A 56 4.43 3.02 4.38
CA ASN A 56 5.56 3.30 3.49
C ASN A 56 5.87 2.11 2.59
N LEU A 57 5.88 0.89 3.16
CA LEU A 57 6.08 -0.35 2.41
C LEU A 57 4.95 -0.63 1.42
N ALA A 58 3.72 -0.25 1.76
CA ALA A 58 2.56 -0.37 0.86
C ALA A 58 2.75 0.35 -0.48
N LYS A 59 3.59 1.39 -0.55
CA LYS A 59 3.88 2.12 -1.80
C LYS A 59 4.68 1.31 -2.82
N TYR A 60 5.35 0.24 -2.39
CA TYR A 60 6.12 -0.66 -3.26
C TYR A 60 5.29 -1.85 -3.78
N LEU A 61 4.05 -1.96 -3.34
CA LEU A 61 3.12 -3.00 -3.79
C LEU A 61 1.90 -2.34 -4.47
N SER A 62 1.22 -3.09 -5.35
CA SER A 62 -0.06 -2.60 -5.84
C SER A 62 -1.07 -2.52 -4.68
N PRO A 63 -1.95 -1.51 -4.65
CA PRO A 63 -2.94 -1.36 -3.56
C PRO A 63 -3.80 -2.60 -3.36
N GLN A 64 -4.20 -3.28 -4.43
CA GLN A 64 -5.02 -4.48 -4.37
C GLN A 64 -4.27 -5.69 -3.76
N VAL A 65 -2.98 -5.82 -4.09
CA VAL A 65 -2.12 -6.88 -3.50
C VAL A 65 -1.88 -6.59 -2.02
N TRP A 66 -1.57 -5.34 -1.68
CA TRP A 66 -1.43 -4.90 -0.29
C TRP A 66 -2.69 -5.20 0.55
N GLU A 67 -3.86 -4.78 0.06
CA GLU A 67 -5.13 -5.04 0.74
C GLU A 67 -5.40 -6.53 0.95
N SER A 68 -5.10 -7.34 -0.06
CA SER A 68 -5.26 -8.80 -0.01
C SER A 68 -4.37 -9.45 1.04
N ILE A 69 -3.13 -8.97 1.20
CA ILE A 69 -2.18 -9.44 2.23
C ILE A 69 -2.62 -8.95 3.61
N PHE A 70 -2.92 -7.66 3.75
CA PHE A 70 -3.28 -7.03 5.02
C PHE A 70 -4.59 -7.57 5.61
N THR A 71 -5.55 -7.93 4.76
CA THR A 71 -6.81 -8.57 5.19
C THR A 71 -6.69 -10.07 5.45
N GLY A 72 -5.49 -10.65 5.31
CA GLY A 72 -5.25 -12.08 5.51
C GLY A 72 -5.85 -12.99 4.45
N LYS A 73 -6.38 -12.43 3.35
CA LYS A 73 -6.89 -13.20 2.21
C LYS A 73 -5.78 -13.91 1.44
N ARG A 74 -4.55 -13.43 1.56
CA ARG A 74 -3.34 -14.00 0.95
C ARG A 74 -2.22 -14.13 1.95
N SER A 75 -1.48 -15.23 1.83
CA SER A 75 -0.20 -15.41 2.54
C SER A 75 0.95 -14.90 1.66
N VAL A 76 2.01 -14.39 2.30
CA VAL A 76 3.26 -14.04 1.61
C VAL A 76 4.11 -15.30 1.53
N ARG A 77 3.77 -16.19 0.57
CA ARG A 77 4.48 -17.44 0.28
C ARG A 77 4.72 -17.53 -1.21
N LEU A 78 5.70 -18.33 -1.62
CA LEU A 78 5.94 -18.68 -3.02
C LEU A 78 4.81 -19.60 -3.54
N GLU A 79 3.66 -19.02 -3.80
CA GLU A 79 2.47 -19.70 -4.30
C GLU A 79 2.01 -19.03 -5.60
N THR A 80 1.71 -19.86 -6.59
CA THR A 80 1.24 -19.40 -7.90
C THR A 80 -0.03 -20.11 -8.30
N GLN A 81 -0.87 -19.44 -9.10
CA GLN A 81 -2.11 -19.98 -9.63
C GLN A 81 -2.21 -19.70 -11.11
N ARG A 82 -2.75 -20.66 -11.89
CA ARG A 82 -3.07 -20.44 -13.30
C ARG A 82 -4.46 -19.84 -13.43
N LYS A 83 -4.53 -18.62 -13.96
CA LYS A 83 -5.79 -17.88 -14.15
C LYS A 83 -5.89 -17.31 -15.56
N ARG A 84 -7.12 -17.12 -16.03
CA ARG A 84 -7.37 -16.36 -17.25
C ARG A 84 -7.43 -14.89 -16.90
N LEU A 85 -6.43 -14.13 -17.36
CA LEU A 85 -6.24 -12.71 -17.05
C LEU A 85 -6.26 -11.90 -18.34
N THR A 86 -6.58 -10.61 -18.21
CA THR A 86 -6.36 -9.63 -19.26
C THR A 86 -5.14 -8.81 -18.88
N VAL A 87 -4.15 -8.82 -19.75
CA VAL A 87 -2.84 -8.16 -19.58
C VAL A 87 -2.81 -6.91 -20.42
N PHE A 88 -2.26 -5.85 -19.87
CA PHE A 88 -2.08 -4.56 -20.52
C PHE A 88 -0.65 -4.08 -20.34
N PHE A 89 -0.08 -3.56 -21.42
CA PHE A 89 1.18 -2.83 -21.44
C PHE A 89 0.98 -1.47 -22.12
N SER A 90 1.66 -0.46 -21.61
CA SER A 90 1.83 0.81 -22.33
C SER A 90 3.23 1.33 -22.19
N ASP A 91 3.75 1.99 -23.21
CA ASP A 91 5.02 2.72 -23.21
C ASP A 91 4.89 4.04 -23.97
N ILE A 92 5.81 4.97 -23.73
CA ILE A 92 5.86 6.26 -24.44
C ILE A 92 6.70 6.08 -25.70
N LYS A 93 6.13 6.37 -26.86
CA LYS A 93 6.85 6.33 -28.13
C LYS A 93 8.00 7.35 -28.15
N GLY A 94 9.21 6.88 -28.41
CA GLY A 94 10.39 7.75 -28.48
C GLY A 94 10.88 8.25 -27.11
N PHE A 95 10.57 7.52 -26.01
CA PHE A 95 11.00 7.90 -24.67
C PHE A 95 12.53 7.87 -24.51
N THR A 96 13.21 6.92 -25.13
CA THR A 96 14.67 6.80 -25.06
C THR A 96 15.35 8.07 -25.62
N GLU A 97 14.91 8.53 -26.79
CA GLU A 97 15.44 9.75 -27.41
C GLU A 97 15.07 11.00 -26.60
N LEU A 98 13.90 11.00 -25.95
CA LEU A 98 13.51 12.09 -25.06
C LEU A 98 14.38 12.14 -23.80
N ALA A 99 14.74 10.96 -23.27
CA ALA A 99 15.59 10.85 -22.09
C ALA A 99 17.03 11.33 -22.33
N GLU A 100 17.51 11.29 -23.58
CA GLU A 100 18.82 11.85 -23.97
C GLU A 100 18.78 13.38 -24.17
N GLU A 101 17.59 13.92 -24.47
CA GLU A 101 17.40 15.37 -24.75
C GLU A 101 17.11 16.20 -23.50
N LEU A 102 16.50 15.60 -22.47
CA LEU A 102 16.05 16.32 -21.28
C LEU A 102 17.08 16.25 -20.15
N GLU A 103 17.14 17.32 -19.36
CA GLU A 103 17.83 17.30 -18.08
C GLU A 103 17.18 16.27 -17.13
N ALA A 104 18.01 15.67 -16.26
CA ALA A 104 17.58 14.54 -15.40
C ALA A 104 16.39 14.87 -14.50
N GLU A 105 16.34 16.10 -13.97
CA GLU A 105 15.24 16.56 -13.12
C GLU A 105 13.93 16.68 -13.91
N ALA A 106 13.99 17.30 -15.10
CA ALA A 106 12.85 17.49 -15.97
C ALA A 106 12.29 16.15 -16.47
N LEU A 107 13.18 15.20 -16.81
CA LEU A 107 12.82 13.84 -17.19
C LEU A 107 12.13 13.10 -16.05
N THR A 108 12.67 13.22 -14.82
CA THR A 108 12.13 12.57 -13.63
C THR A 108 10.75 13.11 -13.29
N ASP A 109 10.55 14.41 -13.34
CA ASP A 109 9.25 15.05 -13.07
C ASP A 109 8.20 14.66 -14.11
N LEU A 110 8.57 14.64 -15.38
CA LEU A 110 7.72 14.19 -16.48
C LEU A 110 7.31 12.73 -16.29
N LEU A 111 8.27 11.84 -16.04
CA LEU A 111 8.01 10.42 -15.87
C LEU A 111 7.13 10.15 -14.66
N ASN A 112 7.43 10.77 -13.52
CA ASN A 112 6.64 10.62 -12.30
C ASN A 112 5.21 11.15 -12.49
N ASN A 113 5.03 12.28 -13.18
CA ASN A 113 3.72 12.80 -13.52
C ASN A 113 2.94 11.82 -14.41
N TYR A 114 3.58 11.29 -15.46
CA TYR A 114 2.98 10.28 -16.35
C TYR A 114 2.57 9.02 -15.57
N LEU A 115 3.50 8.40 -14.84
CA LEU A 115 3.23 7.16 -14.09
C LEU A 115 2.12 7.36 -13.06
N ASN A 116 2.09 8.50 -12.37
CA ASN A 116 1.06 8.82 -11.39
C ASN A 116 -0.33 8.93 -12.03
N GLU A 117 -0.46 9.64 -13.14
CA GLU A 117 -1.74 9.80 -13.82
C GLU A 117 -2.23 8.49 -14.46
N MET A 118 -1.34 7.69 -15.08
CA MET A 118 -1.69 6.38 -15.61
C MET A 118 -2.10 5.41 -14.49
N SER A 119 -1.43 5.46 -13.34
CA SER A 119 -1.79 4.66 -12.16
C SER A 119 -3.19 4.98 -11.64
N LYS A 120 -3.53 6.26 -11.51
CA LYS A 120 -4.87 6.69 -11.08
C LYS A 120 -5.96 6.14 -12.01
N ILE A 121 -5.70 6.18 -13.31
CA ILE A 121 -6.63 5.62 -14.31
C ILE A 121 -6.71 4.11 -14.17
N ALA A 122 -5.59 3.40 -14.06
CA ALA A 122 -5.58 1.94 -13.89
C ALA A 122 -6.39 1.50 -12.68
N LEU A 123 -6.18 2.12 -11.52
CA LEU A 123 -6.91 1.83 -10.29
C LEU A 123 -8.41 2.14 -10.41
N LYS A 124 -8.77 3.25 -11.06
CA LYS A 124 -10.19 3.61 -11.30
C LYS A 124 -10.95 2.55 -12.09
N TYR A 125 -10.30 1.86 -13.02
CA TYR A 125 -10.90 0.78 -13.80
C TYR A 125 -10.73 -0.61 -13.18
N GLY A 126 -10.17 -0.71 -11.98
CA GLY A 126 -9.98 -1.97 -11.25
C GLY A 126 -8.79 -2.80 -11.74
N GLY A 127 -7.84 -2.18 -12.45
CA GLY A 127 -6.61 -2.81 -12.88
C GLY A 127 -5.62 -2.98 -11.72
N THR A 128 -4.97 -4.12 -11.66
CA THR A 128 -3.86 -4.39 -10.73
C THR A 128 -2.56 -3.95 -11.41
N ILE A 129 -1.90 -2.94 -10.87
CA ILE A 129 -0.61 -2.49 -11.39
C ILE A 129 0.44 -3.52 -10.96
N ASP A 130 1.10 -4.14 -11.93
CA ASP A 130 2.19 -5.09 -11.67
C ASP A 130 3.47 -4.32 -11.33
N LYS A 131 4.00 -3.62 -12.28
CA LYS A 131 5.25 -2.85 -12.16
C LYS A 131 5.37 -1.76 -13.21
N PHE A 132 6.33 -0.90 -12.98
CA PHE A 132 6.85 0.04 -13.97
C PHE A 132 8.23 -0.42 -14.43
N VAL A 133 8.50 -0.35 -15.72
CA VAL A 133 9.82 -0.64 -16.30
C VAL A 133 10.18 0.56 -17.19
N GLY A 134 10.92 1.50 -16.63
CA GLY A 134 11.10 2.81 -17.25
C GLY A 134 9.76 3.53 -17.40
N ASP A 135 9.40 3.90 -18.61
CA ASP A 135 8.11 4.50 -18.97
C ASP A 135 7.00 3.46 -19.22
N CYS A 136 7.34 2.17 -19.22
CA CYS A 136 6.36 1.12 -19.43
C CYS A 136 5.52 0.89 -18.18
N VAL A 137 4.20 0.87 -18.35
CA VAL A 137 3.22 0.53 -17.31
C VAL A 137 2.62 -0.82 -17.60
N MET A 138 2.83 -1.79 -16.71
CA MET A 138 2.24 -3.12 -16.78
C MET A 138 1.07 -3.24 -15.82
N VAL A 139 -0.09 -3.61 -16.34
CA VAL A 139 -1.34 -3.78 -15.58
C VAL A 139 -2.00 -5.09 -15.98
N PHE A 140 -2.68 -5.73 -15.04
CA PHE A 140 -3.52 -6.89 -15.36
C PHE A 140 -4.87 -6.82 -14.64
N PHE A 141 -5.84 -7.58 -15.17
CA PHE A 141 -7.20 -7.69 -14.64
C PHE A 141 -7.53 -9.16 -14.43
N GLY A 142 -8.33 -9.45 -13.40
CA GLY A 142 -8.75 -10.82 -13.07
C GLY A 142 -8.08 -11.39 -11.81
N ASP A 143 -7.20 -10.65 -11.18
CA ASP A 143 -6.56 -10.99 -9.90
C ASP A 143 -6.06 -9.71 -9.19
N PRO A 144 -6.15 -9.58 -7.86
CA PRO A 144 -6.75 -10.49 -6.88
C PRO A 144 -8.28 -10.55 -6.93
N SER A 145 -8.93 -9.61 -7.60
CA SER A 145 -10.37 -9.59 -7.82
C SER A 145 -10.70 -9.72 -9.30
N SER A 146 -11.83 -10.37 -9.62
CA SER A 146 -12.32 -10.52 -10.98
C SER A 146 -13.82 -10.32 -11.03
N GLN A 147 -14.30 -9.66 -12.08
CA GLN A 147 -15.72 -9.58 -12.44
C GLN A 147 -16.09 -10.58 -13.56
N GLY A 148 -15.15 -11.47 -13.90
CA GLY A 148 -15.26 -12.42 -15.01
C GLY A 148 -14.50 -11.94 -16.25
N ALA A 149 -13.88 -12.87 -16.97
CA ALA A 149 -12.94 -12.60 -18.07
C ALA A 149 -13.44 -11.58 -19.11
N LYS A 150 -14.75 -11.59 -19.43
CA LYS A 150 -15.34 -10.65 -20.38
C LYS A 150 -15.36 -9.21 -19.82
N LYS A 151 -15.79 -9.04 -18.56
CA LYS A 151 -15.85 -7.71 -17.94
C LYS A 151 -14.45 -7.17 -17.67
N ASP A 152 -13.52 -8.04 -17.26
CA ASP A 152 -12.12 -7.69 -17.04
C ASP A 152 -11.47 -7.18 -18.35
N ALA A 153 -11.74 -7.84 -19.48
CA ALA A 153 -11.27 -7.39 -20.79
C ALA A 153 -11.90 -6.06 -21.23
N VAL A 154 -13.19 -5.87 -21.00
CA VAL A 154 -13.87 -4.58 -21.28
C VAL A 154 -13.29 -3.47 -20.40
N ALA A 155 -13.02 -3.73 -19.14
CA ALA A 155 -12.40 -2.77 -18.23
C ALA A 155 -10.99 -2.36 -18.71
N ALA A 156 -10.17 -3.33 -19.14
CA ALA A 156 -8.84 -3.07 -19.69
C ALA A 156 -8.87 -2.18 -20.93
N VAL A 157 -9.78 -2.45 -21.88
CA VAL A 157 -9.95 -1.63 -23.10
C VAL A 157 -10.45 -0.23 -22.74
N SER A 158 -11.41 -0.13 -21.83
CA SER A 158 -11.95 1.16 -21.36
C SER A 158 -10.87 1.99 -20.66
N MET A 159 -10.03 1.38 -19.86
CA MET A 159 -8.85 1.98 -19.24
C MET A 159 -7.89 2.52 -20.32
N ALA A 160 -7.54 1.71 -21.32
CA ALA A 160 -6.66 2.11 -22.42
C ALA A 160 -7.18 3.34 -23.17
N ILE A 161 -8.48 3.38 -23.46
CA ILE A 161 -9.13 4.53 -24.10
C ILE A 161 -9.05 5.77 -23.19
N ALA A 162 -9.27 5.61 -21.87
CA ALA A 162 -9.16 6.71 -20.93
C ALA A 162 -7.71 7.23 -20.81
N MET A 163 -6.72 6.35 -20.76
CA MET A 163 -5.30 6.72 -20.77
C MET A 163 -4.94 7.52 -22.03
N ARG A 164 -5.32 7.03 -23.20
CA ARG A 164 -5.09 7.73 -24.47
C ARG A 164 -5.74 9.13 -24.50
N LYS A 165 -6.94 9.26 -23.96
CA LYS A 165 -7.61 10.57 -23.84
C LYS A 165 -6.86 11.48 -22.87
N HIS A 166 -6.41 10.97 -21.75
CA HIS A 166 -5.69 11.75 -20.73
C HIS A 166 -4.32 12.24 -21.21
N MET A 167 -3.66 11.52 -22.12
CA MET A 167 -2.43 11.98 -22.77
C MET A 167 -2.56 13.33 -23.46
N LYS A 168 -3.76 13.73 -23.89
CA LYS A 168 -3.99 15.08 -24.44
C LYS A 168 -3.79 16.16 -23.37
N VAL A 169 -4.25 15.87 -22.14
CA VAL A 169 -4.11 16.79 -21.00
C VAL A 169 -2.64 16.88 -20.59
N LEU A 170 -1.95 15.74 -20.44
CA LEU A 170 -0.54 15.71 -20.11
C LEU A 170 0.33 16.47 -21.12
N ARG A 171 0.09 16.26 -22.42
CA ARG A 171 0.80 17.02 -23.47
C ARG A 171 0.60 18.54 -23.37
N GLN A 172 -0.58 19.02 -22.98
CA GLN A 172 -0.81 20.44 -22.77
C GLN A 172 -0.03 20.96 -21.55
N GLN A 173 -0.01 20.21 -20.47
CA GLN A 173 0.77 20.55 -19.27
C GLN A 173 2.26 20.60 -19.56
N TRP A 174 2.80 19.60 -20.25
CA TRP A 174 4.24 19.52 -20.59
C TRP A 174 4.66 20.61 -21.58
N ARG A 175 3.79 20.97 -22.53
CA ARG A 175 4.04 22.13 -23.41
C ARG A 175 4.16 23.44 -22.63
N ALA A 176 3.33 23.63 -21.62
CA ALA A 176 3.40 24.81 -20.74
C ALA A 176 4.71 24.85 -19.94
N GLN A 177 5.37 23.69 -19.73
CA GLN A 177 6.66 23.53 -19.09
C GLN A 177 7.84 23.59 -20.08
N GLY A 178 7.59 23.86 -21.37
CA GLY A 178 8.64 23.95 -22.40
C GLY A 178 8.92 22.66 -23.15
N ILE A 179 8.25 21.54 -22.81
CA ILE A 179 8.44 20.24 -23.49
C ILE A 179 7.48 20.20 -24.69
N THR A 180 8.01 20.51 -25.88
CA THR A 180 7.21 20.65 -27.11
C THR A 180 7.05 19.35 -27.88
N LYS A 181 7.88 18.33 -27.62
CA LYS A 181 7.85 17.04 -28.31
C LYS A 181 6.50 16.33 -28.10
N PRO A 182 5.78 15.95 -29.16
CA PRO A 182 4.49 15.27 -29.02
C PRO A 182 4.72 13.84 -28.54
N MET A 183 4.37 13.58 -27.27
CA MET A 183 4.45 12.24 -26.71
C MET A 183 3.15 11.47 -26.95
N GLU A 184 3.28 10.30 -27.52
CA GLU A 184 2.20 9.33 -27.75
C GLU A 184 2.50 8.06 -26.97
N ILE A 185 1.46 7.34 -26.53
CA ILE A 185 1.62 6.04 -25.91
C ILE A 185 1.23 4.93 -26.89
N ARG A 186 2.03 3.86 -26.88
CA ARG A 186 1.68 2.57 -27.48
C ARG A 186 1.06 1.70 -26.40
N MET A 187 0.09 0.88 -26.78
CA MET A 187 -0.60 0.03 -25.83
C MET A 187 -0.85 -1.34 -26.45
N GLY A 188 -0.58 -2.40 -25.70
CA GLY A 188 -0.91 -3.76 -26.04
C GLY A 188 -1.83 -4.38 -24.99
N ILE A 189 -2.84 -5.12 -25.45
CA ILE A 189 -3.79 -5.82 -24.59
C ILE A 189 -3.97 -7.23 -25.09
N ASN A 190 -3.89 -8.20 -24.20
CA ASN A 190 -4.19 -9.59 -24.53
C ASN A 190 -4.89 -10.31 -23.38
N THR A 191 -5.74 -11.27 -23.68
CA THR A 191 -6.46 -12.05 -22.67
C THR A 191 -6.18 -13.52 -22.86
N GLY A 192 -5.67 -14.17 -21.81
CA GLY A 192 -5.40 -15.60 -21.84
C GLY A 192 -4.95 -16.15 -20.49
N TYR A 193 -4.50 -17.40 -20.50
CA TYR A 193 -4.06 -18.07 -19.28
C TYR A 193 -2.63 -17.66 -18.93
N CYS A 194 -2.50 -17.03 -17.75
CA CYS A 194 -1.22 -16.66 -17.15
C CYS A 194 -1.06 -17.37 -15.81
N THR A 195 0.17 -17.52 -15.35
CA THR A 195 0.46 -17.91 -13.98
C THR A 195 0.66 -16.63 -13.16
N VAL A 196 -0.15 -16.43 -12.12
CA VAL A 196 -0.12 -15.27 -11.23
C VAL A 196 0.24 -15.70 -9.81
N GLY A 197 1.05 -14.92 -9.12
CA GLY A 197 1.44 -15.20 -7.75
C GLY A 197 2.75 -14.56 -7.35
N ASN A 198 3.32 -15.05 -6.25
CA ASN A 198 4.62 -14.61 -5.78
C ASN A 198 5.73 -15.39 -6.48
N PHE A 199 6.62 -14.68 -7.13
CA PHE A 199 7.80 -15.23 -7.79
C PHE A 199 9.06 -14.60 -7.20
N GLY A 200 10.13 -15.36 -7.12
CA GLY A 200 11.43 -14.86 -6.68
C GLY A 200 12.14 -15.80 -5.71
N ALA A 201 12.84 -15.24 -4.78
CA ALA A 201 13.56 -15.94 -3.72
C ALA A 201 12.95 -15.62 -2.36
N ASP A 202 13.31 -16.40 -1.33
CA ASP A 202 12.83 -16.18 0.05
C ASP A 202 13.14 -14.77 0.59
N THR A 203 14.22 -14.15 0.08
CA THR A 203 14.67 -12.81 0.48
C THR A 203 14.03 -11.69 -0.33
N ARG A 204 13.45 -11.99 -1.52
CA ARG A 204 12.82 -11.02 -2.42
C ARG A 204 11.77 -11.69 -3.29
N MET A 205 10.55 -11.27 -3.17
CA MET A 205 9.42 -11.76 -3.96
C MET A 205 8.74 -10.60 -4.68
N ASP A 206 8.33 -10.85 -5.92
CA ASP A 206 7.47 -9.97 -6.69
C ASP A 206 6.13 -10.67 -6.93
N TYR A 207 5.03 -10.00 -6.63
CA TYR A 207 3.71 -10.44 -7.03
C TYR A 207 3.48 -10.03 -8.47
N THR A 208 3.49 -10.99 -9.39
CA THR A 208 3.48 -10.70 -10.83
C THR A 208 2.78 -11.82 -11.63
N ILE A 209 2.68 -11.63 -12.91
CA ILE A 209 2.14 -12.59 -13.87
C ILE A 209 3.20 -13.02 -14.86
N ILE A 210 3.21 -14.33 -15.19
CA ILE A 210 4.13 -14.93 -16.17
C ILE A 210 3.31 -15.77 -17.15
N GLY A 211 3.73 -15.75 -18.42
CA GLY A 211 3.15 -16.60 -19.46
C GLY A 211 3.33 -16.06 -20.86
N ARG A 212 3.01 -16.90 -21.85
CA ARG A 212 3.05 -16.54 -23.27
C ARG A 212 2.17 -15.31 -23.56
N GLU A 213 1.02 -15.24 -22.91
CA GLU A 213 0.01 -14.19 -23.13
C GLU A 213 0.49 -12.81 -22.64
N VAL A 214 1.38 -12.80 -21.64
CA VAL A 214 2.06 -11.59 -21.16
C VAL A 214 3.01 -11.07 -22.23
N ASN A 215 3.84 -11.96 -22.82
CA ASN A 215 4.76 -11.60 -23.89
C ASN A 215 4.02 -11.16 -25.17
N LEU A 216 2.82 -11.70 -25.43
CA LEU A 216 2.02 -11.29 -26.57
C LEU A 216 1.45 -9.87 -26.39
N ALA A 217 1.03 -9.51 -25.17
CA ALA A 217 0.55 -8.18 -24.86
C ALA A 217 1.66 -7.09 -24.92
N SER A 218 2.91 -7.47 -24.68
CA SER A 218 4.06 -6.55 -24.69
C SER A 218 4.62 -6.24 -26.09
N ARG A 219 4.22 -6.97 -27.13
CA ARG A 219 4.65 -6.80 -28.54
C ARG A 219 3.73 -5.86 -29.30
#